data_1fb8fe6991db5bfaaaecb15eda4ab596
#
_entry.id   1fb8fe6991db5bfaaaecb15eda4ab596
#
_cell.length_a   1.000
_cell.length_b   1.000
_cell.length_c   1.000
_cell.angle_alpha   90.00
_cell.angle_beta   90.00
_cell.angle_gamma   90.00
#
_symmetry.space_group_name_H-M   'P 1'
#
loop_
_entity.id
_entity.type
_entity.pdbx_description
1 polymer ?
#
loop_
_entity_poly.entity_id
_entity_poly.type
_entity_poly.pdbx_seq_one_letter_code
_entity_poly.pdbx_strand_id
1 'polypeptide(L)'
;ADLVCQDRAVAQRMTDTLAASGYPEELEEAARQAEEDVVAQREEALAKQLEEQRRKKAKLVDPLQYEMSIQAEDLSDYVPAFGWEAGPPSPQQTAALEKLGILPDAVESAGKASLLLDRLHKRRDEGLTTPKQIRCLEKYGFAHVGTWSFEAARRMIDRIAAGGWRGVPKGVDPKTYTPAAEPPAAADSP
;
A
#
# COMPACT_ATOMS: atom_id res chain seq x y z
N ALA A 1 25.23 44.23 11.98
CA ALA A 1 25.33 42.74 12.06
C ALA A 1 24.60 42.14 10.86
N ASP A 2 25.37 41.60 9.91
CA ASP A 2 24.81 40.96 8.70
C ASP A 2 24.27 39.60 9.11
N LEU A 3 22.97 39.51 9.37
CA LEU A 3 22.24 38.25 9.49
C LEU A 3 22.17 37.64 8.10
N VAL A 4 23.13 36.77 7.78
CA VAL A 4 23.11 35.99 6.55
C VAL A 4 22.16 34.80 6.76
N CYS A 5 20.90 34.97 6.38
CA CYS A 5 19.93 33.91 6.39
C CYS A 5 20.14 33.02 5.16
N GLN A 6 20.63 31.78 5.36
CA GLN A 6 20.90 30.84 4.28
C GLN A 6 19.63 30.17 3.73
N ASP A 7 18.52 30.24 4.47
CA ASP A 7 17.24 29.66 4.07
C ASP A 7 16.29 30.76 3.57
N ARG A 8 15.89 30.67 2.29
CA ARG A 8 15.00 31.63 1.67
C ARG A 8 13.62 31.73 2.35
N ALA A 9 13.12 30.64 2.92
CA ALA A 9 11.83 30.62 3.59
C ALA A 9 11.90 31.36 4.94
N VAL A 10 13.00 31.22 5.67
CA VAL A 10 13.27 31.97 6.90
C VAL A 10 13.45 33.46 6.58
N ALA A 11 14.21 33.79 5.54
CA ALA A 11 14.41 35.17 5.10
C ALA A 11 13.09 35.87 4.73
N GLN A 12 12.20 35.18 4.04
CA GLN A 12 10.89 35.70 3.67
C GLN A 12 10.00 35.95 4.91
N ARG A 13 9.93 35.01 5.83
CA ARG A 13 9.17 35.15 7.09
C ARG A 13 9.70 36.28 7.95
N MET A 14 11.01 36.40 8.02
CA MET A 14 11.68 37.49 8.74
C MET A 14 11.33 38.85 8.13
N THR A 15 11.31 38.96 6.80
CA THR A 15 10.92 40.19 6.09
C THR A 15 9.46 40.56 6.37
N ASP A 16 8.54 39.56 6.35
CA ASP A 16 7.13 39.75 6.60
C ASP A 16 6.88 40.20 8.05
N THR A 17 7.59 39.61 9.03
CA THR A 17 7.49 39.96 10.45
C THR A 17 8.03 41.37 10.73
N LEU A 18 9.16 41.75 10.12
CA LEU A 18 9.75 43.09 10.23
C LEU A 18 8.84 44.16 9.62
N ALA A 19 8.22 43.88 8.49
CA ALA A 19 7.25 44.78 7.86
C ALA A 19 6.02 45.03 8.75
N ALA A 20 5.66 44.06 9.61
CA ALA A 20 4.55 44.16 10.53
C ALA A 20 4.89 44.86 11.85
N SER A 21 6.14 44.71 12.40
CA SER A 21 6.53 45.20 13.72
C SER A 21 7.05 46.65 13.74
N GLY A 22 7.66 47.08 12.66
CA GLY A 22 8.10 48.48 12.50
C GLY A 22 9.28 48.92 13.40
N TYR A 23 9.86 48.08 14.25
CA TYR A 23 10.97 48.39 15.15
C TYR A 23 12.18 47.46 14.94
N PRO A 24 13.42 48.03 14.79
CA PRO A 24 14.64 47.23 14.58
C PRO A 24 15.11 46.45 15.82
N GLU A 25 14.64 46.77 17.02
CA GLU A 25 15.04 46.10 18.28
C GLU A 25 14.49 44.67 18.40
N GLU A 26 13.44 44.32 17.65
CA GLU A 26 12.80 43.00 17.63
C GLU A 26 13.36 42.06 16.55
N LEU A 27 14.45 42.45 15.86
CA LEU A 27 15.00 41.75 14.71
C LEU A 27 15.43 40.30 15.05
N GLU A 28 16.10 40.13 16.21
CA GLU A 28 16.62 38.83 16.63
C GLU A 28 15.46 37.92 17.05
N GLU A 29 14.45 38.47 17.70
CA GLU A 29 13.27 37.73 18.10
C GLU A 29 12.41 37.34 16.90
N ALA A 30 12.26 38.26 15.93
CA ALA A 30 11.59 37.98 14.66
C ALA A 30 12.30 36.89 13.84
N ALA A 31 13.65 36.91 13.83
CA ALA A 31 14.44 35.89 13.17
C ALA A 31 14.26 34.50 13.81
N ARG A 32 14.33 34.43 15.13
CA ARG A 32 14.11 33.18 15.87
C ARG A 32 12.71 32.63 15.64
N GLN A 33 11.69 33.49 15.74
CA GLN A 33 10.30 33.09 15.48
C GLN A 33 10.10 32.57 14.05
N ALA A 34 10.72 33.23 13.07
CA ALA A 34 10.66 32.78 11.68
C ALA A 34 11.35 31.42 11.46
N GLU A 35 12.46 31.15 12.15
CA GLU A 35 13.14 29.85 12.11
C GLU A 35 12.28 28.76 12.76
N GLU A 36 11.73 29.03 13.96
CA GLU A 36 10.85 28.10 14.66
C GLU A 36 9.60 27.75 13.83
N ASP A 37 8.98 28.74 13.19
CA ASP A 37 7.81 28.53 12.31
C ASP A 37 8.14 27.69 11.09
N VAL A 38 9.30 27.90 10.46
CA VAL A 38 9.74 27.10 9.29
C VAL A 38 10.05 25.67 9.71
N VAL A 39 10.71 25.46 10.85
CA VAL A 39 10.99 24.13 11.38
C VAL A 39 9.67 23.41 11.69
N ALA A 40 8.75 24.05 12.42
CA ALA A 40 7.44 23.48 12.74
C ALA A 40 6.64 23.09 11.49
N GLN A 41 6.62 23.93 10.46
CA GLN A 41 5.96 23.61 9.18
C GLN A 41 6.60 22.41 8.47
N ARG A 42 7.93 22.29 8.51
CA ARG A 42 8.65 21.13 7.93
C ARG A 42 8.35 19.84 8.69
N GLU A 43 8.34 19.90 10.02
CA GLU A 43 7.99 18.75 10.87
C GLU A 43 6.54 18.29 10.65
N GLU A 44 5.60 19.23 10.56
CA GLU A 44 4.20 18.91 10.25
C GLU A 44 4.05 18.28 8.86
N ALA A 45 4.72 18.83 7.85
CA ALA A 45 4.72 18.30 6.50
C ALA A 45 5.30 16.87 6.45
N LEU A 46 6.39 16.63 7.15
CA LEU A 46 7.02 15.32 7.26
C LEU A 46 6.11 14.32 8.00
N ALA A 47 5.52 14.72 9.11
CA ALA A 47 4.58 13.90 9.88
C ALA A 47 3.38 13.48 9.01
N LYS A 48 2.83 14.41 8.24
CA LYS A 48 1.73 14.15 7.30
C LYS A 48 2.13 13.17 6.20
N GLN A 49 3.32 13.32 5.62
CA GLN A 49 3.84 12.40 4.62
C GLN A 49 4.05 10.99 5.19
N LEU A 50 4.59 10.88 6.39
CA LEU A 50 4.78 9.60 7.08
C LEU A 50 3.44 8.92 7.38
N GLU A 51 2.43 9.68 7.79
CA GLU A 51 1.08 9.15 8.03
C GLU A 51 0.43 8.65 6.74
N GLU A 52 0.56 9.40 5.64
CA GLU A 52 0.08 8.97 4.32
C GLU A 52 0.77 7.69 3.85
N GLN A 53 2.08 7.57 4.03
CA GLN A 53 2.82 6.35 3.72
C GLN A 53 2.35 5.16 4.58
N ARG A 54 2.16 5.37 5.88
CA ARG A 54 1.60 4.35 6.78
C ARG A 54 0.22 3.89 6.32
N ARG A 55 -0.65 4.81 5.95
CA ARG A 55 -2.00 4.51 5.42
C ARG A 55 -1.94 3.73 4.10
N LYS A 56 -1.01 4.06 3.20
CA LYS A 56 -0.79 3.32 1.96
C LYS A 56 -0.32 1.89 2.26
N LYS A 57 0.73 1.73 3.08
CA LYS A 57 1.27 0.42 3.47
C LYS A 57 0.23 -0.44 4.21
N ALA A 58 -0.60 0.14 5.07
CA ALA A 58 -1.66 -0.57 5.77
C ALA A 58 -2.74 -1.18 4.84
N LYS A 59 -2.81 -0.76 3.58
CA LYS A 59 -3.71 -1.32 2.56
C LYS A 59 -3.08 -2.46 1.76
N LEU A 60 -1.78 -2.66 1.89
CA LEU A 60 -1.05 -3.71 1.19
C LEU A 60 -1.16 -5.04 1.95
N VAL A 61 -1.01 -6.12 1.22
CA VAL A 61 -1.08 -7.49 1.75
C VAL A 61 0.33 -7.96 2.03
N ASP A 62 0.51 -8.62 3.15
CA ASP A 62 1.77 -9.28 3.48
C ASP A 62 2.04 -10.41 2.48
N PRO A 63 3.24 -10.50 1.88
CA PRO A 63 3.56 -11.52 0.88
C PRO A 63 3.42 -12.94 1.44
N LEU A 64 3.83 -13.21 2.68
CA LEU A 64 3.72 -14.53 3.28
C LEU A 64 2.25 -14.93 3.46
N GLN A 65 1.40 -14.03 3.95
CA GLN A 65 -0.04 -14.28 4.04
C GLN A 65 -0.63 -14.60 2.67
N TYR A 66 -0.22 -13.86 1.64
CA TYR A 66 -0.69 -14.10 0.27
C TYR A 66 -0.23 -15.46 -0.26
N GLU A 67 1.04 -15.82 -0.07
CA GLU A 67 1.61 -17.11 -0.45
C GLU A 67 0.83 -18.27 0.17
N MET A 68 0.54 -18.18 1.47
CA MET A 68 -0.28 -19.17 2.19
C MET A 68 -1.70 -19.24 1.63
N SER A 69 -2.33 -18.11 1.35
CA SER A 69 -3.71 -18.06 0.85
C SER A 69 -3.87 -18.70 -0.55
N ILE A 70 -2.83 -18.63 -1.38
CA ILE A 70 -2.81 -19.24 -2.71
C ILE A 70 -2.15 -20.62 -2.74
N GLN A 71 -1.68 -21.12 -1.60
CA GLN A 71 -1.01 -22.41 -1.43
C GLN A 71 0.23 -22.56 -2.35
N ALA A 72 1.04 -21.51 -2.44
CA ALA A 72 2.23 -21.48 -3.28
C ALA A 72 3.48 -21.86 -2.46
N GLU A 73 3.70 -23.15 -2.26
CA GLU A 73 4.86 -23.69 -1.53
C GLU A 73 6.19 -23.28 -2.19
N ASP A 74 6.22 -23.21 -3.52
CA ASP A 74 7.38 -22.79 -4.31
C ASP A 74 7.83 -21.33 -4.01
N LEU A 75 6.91 -20.48 -3.58
CA LEU A 75 7.23 -19.11 -3.14
C LEU A 75 7.76 -19.09 -1.71
N SER A 76 7.16 -19.90 -0.82
CA SER A 76 7.55 -19.97 0.58
C SER A 76 8.92 -20.59 0.77
N ASP A 77 9.25 -21.60 -0.03
CA ASP A 77 10.50 -22.35 0.03
C ASP A 77 11.57 -21.82 -0.94
N TYR A 78 11.34 -20.63 -1.54
CA TYR A 78 12.27 -20.07 -2.51
C TYR A 78 13.64 -19.77 -1.89
N VAL A 79 14.67 -20.32 -2.53
CA VAL A 79 16.08 -20.07 -2.21
C VAL A 79 16.77 -19.48 -3.43
N PRO A 80 17.42 -18.30 -3.34
CA PRO A 80 18.17 -17.72 -4.44
C PRO A 80 19.28 -18.68 -4.96
N ALA A 81 19.27 -18.94 -6.25
CA ALA A 81 20.29 -19.80 -6.89
C ALA A 81 21.46 -18.98 -7.44
N PHE A 82 21.22 -17.73 -7.82
CA PHE A 82 22.22 -16.84 -8.39
C PHE A 82 22.45 -15.60 -7.51
N GLY A 83 23.66 -15.05 -7.56
CA GLY A 83 24.04 -13.91 -6.73
C GLY A 83 23.16 -12.66 -6.92
N TRP A 84 22.65 -12.43 -8.13
CA TRP A 84 21.75 -11.32 -8.41
C TRP A 84 20.34 -11.49 -7.80
N GLU A 85 19.93 -12.74 -7.58
CA GLU A 85 18.65 -13.07 -6.95
C GLU A 85 18.67 -12.79 -5.45
N ALA A 86 19.85 -12.93 -4.81
CA ALA A 86 20.03 -12.74 -3.37
C ALA A 86 20.00 -11.26 -2.95
N GLY A 87 20.17 -10.33 -3.91
CA GLY A 87 20.11 -8.90 -3.62
C GLY A 87 18.69 -8.41 -3.28
N PRO A 88 18.55 -7.19 -2.76
CA PRO A 88 17.25 -6.60 -2.47
C PRO A 88 16.44 -6.39 -3.75
N PRO A 89 15.10 -6.38 -3.66
CA PRO A 89 14.23 -6.05 -4.80
C PRO A 89 14.59 -4.70 -5.42
N SER A 90 14.58 -4.63 -6.74
CA SER A 90 14.82 -3.37 -7.46
C SER A 90 13.67 -2.37 -7.23
N PRO A 91 13.90 -1.06 -7.40
CA PRO A 91 12.84 -0.05 -7.29
C PRO A 91 11.64 -0.32 -8.22
N GLN A 92 11.90 -0.91 -9.40
CA GLN A 92 10.84 -1.28 -10.34
C GLN A 92 10.00 -2.45 -9.83
N GLN A 93 10.63 -3.48 -9.27
CA GLN A 93 9.94 -4.61 -8.63
C GLN A 93 9.12 -4.15 -7.43
N THR A 94 9.69 -3.31 -6.58
CA THR A 94 9.02 -2.71 -5.42
C THR A 94 7.75 -1.95 -5.85
N ALA A 95 7.86 -1.06 -6.84
CA ALA A 95 6.72 -0.31 -7.37
C ALA A 95 5.65 -1.21 -8.01
N ALA A 96 6.06 -2.27 -8.71
CA ALA A 96 5.14 -3.23 -9.31
C ALA A 96 4.38 -4.05 -8.27
N LEU A 97 5.05 -4.54 -7.24
CA LEU A 97 4.43 -5.25 -6.11
C LEU A 97 3.41 -4.37 -5.39
N GLU A 98 3.78 -3.13 -5.07
CA GLU A 98 2.90 -2.17 -4.42
C GLU A 98 1.65 -1.89 -5.27
N LYS A 99 1.81 -1.70 -6.58
CA LYS A 99 0.69 -1.53 -7.52
C LYS A 99 -0.26 -2.72 -7.53
N LEU A 100 0.27 -3.93 -7.44
CA LEU A 100 -0.50 -5.17 -7.38
C LEU A 100 -1.09 -5.46 -5.98
N GLY A 101 -0.72 -4.68 -4.98
CA GLY A 101 -1.30 -4.73 -3.64
C GLY A 101 -0.53 -5.57 -2.64
N ILE A 102 0.72 -5.92 -2.92
CA ILE A 102 1.63 -6.63 -2.01
C ILE A 102 2.56 -5.64 -1.32
N LEU A 103 2.87 -5.87 -0.04
CA LEU A 103 3.82 -5.08 0.74
C LEU A 103 5.26 -5.42 0.33
N PRO A 104 5.97 -4.53 -0.39
CA PRO A 104 7.28 -4.86 -0.92
C PRO A 104 8.37 -4.94 0.15
N ASP A 105 8.22 -4.23 1.27
CA ASP A 105 9.20 -4.20 2.36
C ASP A 105 9.40 -5.57 3.03
N ALA A 106 8.44 -6.48 2.87
CA ALA A 106 8.48 -7.83 3.42
C ALA A 106 8.98 -8.88 2.41
N VAL A 107 9.38 -8.46 1.20
CA VAL A 107 9.97 -9.35 0.20
C VAL A 107 11.48 -9.33 0.32
N GLU A 108 12.06 -10.48 0.65
CA GLU A 108 13.45 -10.60 1.09
C GLU A 108 14.47 -10.42 -0.04
N SER A 109 14.14 -10.79 -1.29
CA SER A 109 15.13 -10.83 -2.37
C SER A 109 14.53 -10.49 -3.74
N ALA A 110 15.40 -10.05 -4.66
CA ALA A 110 15.04 -9.73 -6.03
C ALA A 110 14.49 -10.95 -6.80
N GLY A 111 15.04 -12.14 -6.53
CA GLY A 111 14.55 -13.37 -7.11
C GLY A 111 13.15 -13.72 -6.64
N LYS A 112 12.90 -13.64 -5.32
CA LYS A 112 11.56 -13.85 -4.75
C LYS A 112 10.56 -12.82 -5.28
N ALA A 113 10.99 -11.56 -5.44
CA ALA A 113 10.16 -10.50 -6.03
C ALA A 113 9.75 -10.82 -7.47
N SER A 114 10.69 -11.32 -8.30
CA SER A 114 10.40 -11.74 -9.68
C SER A 114 9.38 -12.87 -9.72
N LEU A 115 9.62 -13.93 -8.96
CA LEU A 115 8.74 -15.09 -8.93
C LEU A 115 7.32 -14.73 -8.44
N LEU A 116 7.24 -13.86 -7.44
CA LEU A 116 5.96 -13.37 -6.92
C LEU A 116 5.21 -12.51 -7.96
N LEU A 117 5.92 -11.64 -8.70
CA LEU A 117 5.34 -10.85 -9.78
C LEU A 117 4.81 -11.74 -10.91
N ASP A 118 5.57 -12.74 -11.33
CA ASP A 118 5.15 -13.71 -12.35
C ASP A 118 3.90 -14.47 -11.91
N ARG A 119 3.85 -14.88 -10.63
CA ARG A 119 2.67 -15.54 -10.06
C ARG A 119 1.44 -14.62 -10.04
N LEU A 120 1.62 -13.36 -9.66
CA LEU A 120 0.54 -12.37 -9.64
C LEU A 120 -0.02 -12.10 -11.05
N HIS A 121 0.86 -11.98 -12.05
CA HIS A 121 0.46 -11.79 -13.44
C HIS A 121 -0.29 -13.01 -13.96
N LYS A 122 0.28 -14.22 -13.79
CA LYS A 122 -0.35 -15.47 -14.21
C LYS A 122 -1.76 -15.62 -13.62
N ARG A 123 -1.92 -15.42 -12.32
CA ARG A 123 -3.21 -15.51 -11.65
C ARG A 123 -4.22 -14.48 -12.15
N ARG A 124 -3.75 -13.27 -12.49
CA ARG A 124 -4.61 -12.24 -13.09
C ARG A 124 -5.10 -12.67 -14.47
N ASP A 125 -4.21 -13.24 -15.29
CA ASP A 125 -4.54 -13.69 -16.65
C ASP A 125 -5.47 -14.92 -16.61
N GLU A 126 -5.38 -15.74 -15.57
CA GLU A 126 -6.30 -16.84 -15.27
C GLU A 126 -7.64 -16.37 -14.66
N GLY A 127 -7.83 -15.08 -14.42
CA GLY A 127 -9.05 -14.53 -13.83
C GLY A 127 -9.27 -14.92 -12.36
N LEU A 128 -8.21 -15.21 -11.61
CA LEU A 128 -8.28 -15.57 -10.19
C LEU A 128 -8.27 -14.32 -9.29
N THR A 129 -8.57 -14.54 -8.02
CA THR A 129 -8.62 -13.50 -6.99
C THR A 129 -7.31 -12.72 -6.87
N THR A 130 -7.47 -11.41 -6.68
CA THR A 130 -6.37 -10.49 -6.39
C THR A 130 -5.99 -10.51 -4.91
N PRO A 131 -4.75 -10.08 -4.54
CA PRO A 131 -4.35 -10.00 -3.13
C PRO A 131 -5.31 -9.19 -2.26
N LYS A 132 -5.82 -8.07 -2.77
CA LYS A 132 -6.79 -7.22 -2.05
C LYS A 132 -8.13 -7.91 -1.81
N GLN A 133 -8.62 -8.69 -2.77
CA GLN A 133 -9.85 -9.46 -2.62
C GLN A 133 -9.67 -10.58 -1.60
N ILE A 134 -8.55 -11.31 -1.66
CA ILE A 134 -8.19 -12.36 -0.70
C ILE A 134 -8.21 -11.77 0.70
N ARG A 135 -7.42 -10.74 0.97
CA ARG A 135 -7.37 -10.09 2.27
C ARG A 135 -8.73 -9.61 2.76
N CYS A 136 -9.53 -9.02 1.85
CA CYS A 136 -10.86 -8.54 2.21
C CYS A 136 -11.76 -9.68 2.70
N LEU A 137 -11.83 -10.78 1.96
CA LEU A 137 -12.70 -11.89 2.27
C LEU A 137 -12.20 -12.71 3.46
N GLU A 138 -10.90 -12.96 3.58
CA GLU A 138 -10.28 -13.63 4.73
C GLU A 138 -10.54 -12.86 6.04
N LYS A 139 -10.56 -11.53 6.01
CA LYS A 139 -10.95 -10.70 7.15
C LYS A 139 -12.36 -11.01 7.66
N TYR A 140 -13.26 -11.45 6.77
CA TYR A 140 -14.60 -11.90 7.11
C TYR A 140 -14.70 -13.41 7.39
N GLY A 141 -13.55 -14.10 7.45
CA GLY A 141 -13.43 -15.51 7.82
C GLY A 141 -13.64 -16.49 6.67
N PHE A 142 -13.69 -16.02 5.41
CA PHE A 142 -13.77 -16.91 4.25
C PHE A 142 -12.49 -17.73 4.09
N ALA A 143 -12.64 -19.04 3.90
CA ALA A 143 -11.54 -19.95 3.63
C ALA A 143 -11.33 -20.17 2.12
N HIS A 144 -10.11 -20.57 1.76
CA HIS A 144 -9.74 -20.96 0.38
C HIS A 144 -10.02 -19.89 -0.69
N VAL A 145 -10.04 -18.62 -0.31
CA VAL A 145 -10.33 -17.50 -1.22
C VAL A 145 -9.35 -17.45 -2.38
N GLY A 146 -8.12 -17.92 -2.17
CA GLY A 146 -7.11 -18.00 -3.23
C GLY A 146 -7.50 -18.85 -4.44
N THR A 147 -8.44 -19.77 -4.31
CA THR A 147 -8.93 -20.62 -5.40
C THR A 147 -10.12 -20.04 -6.16
N TRP A 148 -10.70 -18.93 -5.69
CA TRP A 148 -11.88 -18.35 -6.31
C TRP A 148 -11.55 -17.58 -7.58
N SER A 149 -12.55 -17.44 -8.49
CA SER A 149 -12.46 -16.51 -9.59
C SER A 149 -12.59 -15.06 -9.10
N PHE A 150 -12.01 -14.12 -9.84
CA PHE A 150 -12.10 -12.68 -9.59
C PHE A 150 -13.56 -12.23 -9.44
N GLU A 151 -14.44 -12.69 -10.34
CA GLU A 151 -15.86 -12.31 -10.35
C GLU A 151 -16.63 -12.90 -9.17
N ALA A 152 -16.33 -14.12 -8.76
CA ALA A 152 -16.94 -14.73 -7.58
C ALA A 152 -16.60 -13.96 -6.30
N ALA A 153 -15.32 -13.60 -6.16
CA ALA A 153 -14.85 -12.77 -5.04
C ALA A 153 -15.48 -11.38 -5.06
N ARG A 154 -15.55 -10.75 -6.23
CA ARG A 154 -16.19 -9.45 -6.41
C ARG A 154 -17.65 -9.48 -5.97
N ARG A 155 -18.45 -10.45 -6.46
CA ARG A 155 -19.86 -10.60 -6.06
C ARG A 155 -20.04 -10.77 -4.54
N MET A 156 -19.15 -11.51 -3.89
CA MET A 156 -19.22 -11.67 -2.43
C MET A 156 -18.89 -10.37 -1.71
N ILE A 157 -17.85 -9.65 -2.15
CA ILE A 157 -17.48 -8.35 -1.60
C ILE A 157 -18.63 -7.34 -1.76
N ASP A 158 -19.28 -7.32 -2.92
CA ASP A 158 -20.44 -6.44 -3.18
C ASP A 158 -21.62 -6.77 -2.25
N ARG A 159 -21.86 -8.06 -1.96
CA ARG A 159 -22.89 -8.49 -0.97
C ARG A 159 -22.55 -8.03 0.45
N ILE A 160 -21.29 -8.12 0.85
CA ILE A 160 -20.82 -7.64 2.16
C ILE A 160 -20.97 -6.11 2.23
N ALA A 161 -20.60 -5.41 1.16
CA ALA A 161 -20.72 -3.95 1.06
C ALA A 161 -22.18 -3.49 1.12
N ALA A 162 -23.09 -4.18 0.43
CA ALA A 162 -24.53 -3.91 0.50
C ALA A 162 -25.09 -4.09 1.91
N GLY A 163 -24.49 -4.99 2.73
CA GLY A 163 -24.77 -5.13 4.16
C GLY A 163 -24.12 -4.06 5.04
N GLY A 164 -23.47 -3.03 4.45
CA GLY A 164 -22.79 -1.95 5.18
C GLY A 164 -21.51 -2.39 5.90
N TRP A 165 -20.85 -3.44 5.42
CA TRP A 165 -19.60 -3.99 5.99
C TRP A 165 -19.73 -4.52 7.42
N ARG A 166 -20.97 -4.82 7.87
CA ARG A 166 -21.27 -5.22 9.26
C ARG A 166 -21.02 -6.71 9.53
N GLY A 167 -20.73 -7.48 8.51
CA GLY A 167 -20.46 -8.93 8.63
C GLY A 167 -20.77 -9.70 7.35
N VAL A 168 -20.75 -11.02 7.48
CA VAL A 168 -21.06 -11.94 6.39
C VAL A 168 -22.56 -11.91 6.08
N PRO A 169 -22.98 -12.00 4.80
CA PRO A 169 -24.40 -12.04 4.43
C PRO A 169 -25.14 -13.18 5.12
N LYS A 170 -26.41 -12.95 5.49
CA LYS A 170 -27.25 -13.96 6.15
C LYS A 170 -27.32 -15.26 5.32
N GLY A 171 -27.16 -16.39 5.99
CA GLY A 171 -27.22 -17.71 5.36
C GLY A 171 -25.93 -18.18 4.68
N VAL A 172 -24.83 -17.41 4.84
CA VAL A 172 -23.52 -17.80 4.33
C VAL A 172 -22.62 -18.16 5.51
N ASP A 173 -22.08 -19.38 5.52
CA ASP A 173 -21.01 -19.77 6.43
C ASP A 173 -19.67 -19.55 5.70
N PRO A 174 -18.84 -18.60 6.15
CA PRO A 174 -17.61 -18.25 5.44
C PRO A 174 -16.58 -19.38 5.37
N LYS A 175 -16.61 -20.33 6.33
CA LYS A 175 -15.64 -21.44 6.37
C LYS A 175 -15.93 -22.53 5.34
N THR A 176 -17.22 -22.73 5.04
CA THR A 176 -17.69 -23.81 4.15
C THR A 176 -18.17 -23.28 2.80
N TYR A 177 -18.25 -21.96 2.65
CA TYR A 177 -18.73 -21.35 1.43
C TYR A 177 -17.79 -21.61 0.25
N THR A 178 -18.33 -22.25 -0.78
CA THR A 178 -17.66 -22.39 -2.08
C THR A 178 -18.49 -21.65 -3.12
N PRO A 179 -17.91 -20.70 -3.88
CA PRO A 179 -18.66 -20.05 -4.95
C PRO A 179 -19.09 -21.09 -5.98
N ALA A 180 -20.36 -21.02 -6.42
CA ALA A 180 -20.82 -21.86 -7.52
C ALA A 180 -19.93 -21.67 -8.75
N ALA A 181 -19.58 -22.77 -9.41
CA ALA A 181 -18.85 -22.72 -10.67
C ALA A 181 -19.62 -21.77 -11.63
N GLU A 182 -18.92 -20.78 -12.16
CA GLU A 182 -19.50 -19.85 -13.12
C GLU A 182 -19.87 -20.60 -14.39
N PRO A 183 -21.10 -20.48 -14.90
CA PRO A 183 -21.37 -20.96 -16.24
C PRO A 183 -20.38 -20.24 -17.19
N PRO A 184 -19.79 -20.91 -18.17
CA PRO A 184 -18.89 -20.26 -19.12
C PRO A 184 -19.59 -19.02 -19.65
N ALA A 185 -18.88 -17.88 -19.64
CA ALA A 185 -19.37 -16.64 -20.20
C ALA A 185 -19.96 -16.96 -21.58
N ALA A 186 -21.25 -16.68 -21.75
CA ALA A 186 -21.87 -16.84 -23.05
C ALA A 186 -21.02 -16.05 -24.03
N ALA A 187 -20.37 -16.78 -24.96
CA ALA A 187 -19.66 -16.15 -26.04
C ALA A 187 -20.67 -15.26 -26.75
N ASP A 188 -20.45 -13.93 -26.66
CA ASP A 188 -21.17 -12.99 -27.49
C ASP A 188 -20.96 -13.46 -28.93
N SER A 189 -21.98 -14.10 -29.46
CA SER A 189 -22.03 -14.41 -30.87
C SER A 189 -22.34 -13.15 -31.64
N PRO A 190 -21.66 -12.90 -32.78
CA PRO A 190 -21.72 -11.67 -33.57
C PRO A 190 -23.08 -11.39 -34.17
#